data_03710da387d6a3ae4ec6bc1aac8b2a9d
#
_entry.id   03710da387d6a3ae4ec6bc1aac8b2a9d
#
_cell.length_a   1.000
_cell.length_b   1.000
_cell.length_c   1.000
_cell.angle_alpha   90.00
_cell.angle_beta   90.00
_cell.angle_gamma   90.00
#
_symmetry.space_group_name_H-M   'P 1'
#
loop_
_entity.id
_entity.type
_entity.pdbx_description
1 polymer ?
#
loop_
_entity_poly.entity_id
_entity_poly.type
_entity_poly.pdbx_seq_one_letter_code
_entity_poly.pdbx_strand_id
1 'polypeptide(L)'
;MNLNKYNNKIKNINLILLAVLLTGCGGNSNNASSTDSTQTAGSTQTTGNTSTTNPEVSGLGISDIPVELKRTYTTALKFNRYTKVETPNGNAIHIIAQTDIMDNQIVRSRGILEHYLKNLPESIYGEDKSEVANKMAENGAILLLLNGVDDGTNAGAELDGQPLYYGEMQVEGHSWYINQNYEHRDASFEEILHLVHDYGIGVDQNAQFDGALPNFQAEIRAAQINGLADKLWAWPQEQSSWIAELTAENSLSQEYLASVIDSYYGLWGAFDSEYGMWGMYIAKTREDLVAKDPQAAALMNNRFFHSYLTYNARIDDSFKGDFSLKFNSSLSYTYHAQYLKDITLTGSNNSNVIVNQMDNDITGNTGTNTVIFSGPSTHYDITKNDGVVTIKDLQDDRDGTNTVTGIENLKFTDSVLKTSDY
;
A
#
# COMPACT_ATOMS: atom_id res chain seq x y z
N MET A 1 4.56 -21.70 -25.32
CA MET A 1 3.99 -20.89 -24.23
C MET A 1 3.01 -19.91 -24.86
N ASN A 2 1.80 -19.82 -24.37
CA ASN A 2 0.70 -19.27 -25.16
C ASN A 2 0.57 -17.75 -24.91
N LEU A 3 1.22 -16.94 -25.74
CA LEU A 3 1.22 -15.47 -25.72
C LEU A 3 -0.21 -14.86 -25.71
N ASN A 4 -1.20 -15.61 -26.21
CA ASN A 4 -2.61 -15.18 -26.20
C ASN A 4 -3.25 -15.04 -24.80
N LYS A 5 -2.68 -15.69 -23.77
CA LYS A 5 -3.19 -15.59 -22.40
C LYS A 5 -2.76 -14.27 -21.72
N TYR A 6 -1.60 -13.75 -22.13
CA TYR A 6 -1.06 -12.48 -21.67
C TYR A 6 -1.70 -11.28 -22.37
N ASN A 7 -1.93 -11.37 -23.67
CA ASN A 7 -2.61 -10.33 -24.44
C ASN A 7 -4.07 -10.08 -23.97
N ASN A 8 -4.73 -11.08 -23.38
CA ASN A 8 -6.06 -10.88 -22.79
C ASN A 8 -6.01 -10.15 -21.45
N LYS A 9 -4.91 -10.24 -20.68
CA LYS A 9 -4.75 -9.48 -19.44
C LYS A 9 -4.41 -8.01 -19.72
N ILE A 10 -3.59 -7.75 -20.72
CA ILE A 10 -3.28 -6.41 -21.20
C ILE A 10 -4.55 -5.71 -21.75
N LYS A 11 -5.44 -6.45 -22.40
CA LYS A 11 -6.75 -5.90 -22.82
C LYS A 11 -7.68 -5.57 -21.66
N ASN A 12 -7.54 -6.25 -20.53
CA ASN A 12 -8.34 -5.96 -19.33
C ASN A 12 -7.75 -4.76 -18.54
N ILE A 13 -6.44 -4.51 -18.61
CA ILE A 13 -5.81 -3.28 -18.09
C ILE A 13 -6.36 -2.06 -18.85
N ASN A 14 -6.58 -2.16 -20.16
CA ASN A 14 -7.15 -1.10 -20.99
C ASN A 14 -8.64 -0.79 -20.69
N LEU A 15 -9.34 -1.58 -19.87
CA LEU A 15 -10.72 -1.28 -19.45
C LEU A 15 -10.82 -0.55 -18.11
N ILE A 16 -9.72 -0.50 -17.37
CA ILE A 16 -9.67 -0.05 -15.98
C ILE A 16 -9.67 1.46 -15.84
N LEU A 17 -9.07 2.18 -16.78
CA LEU A 17 -8.91 3.63 -16.72
C LEU A 17 -10.03 4.45 -17.40
N LEU A 18 -10.98 3.80 -18.07
CA LEU A 18 -12.01 4.52 -18.83
C LEU A 18 -13.21 5.02 -18.00
N ALA A 19 -13.33 4.66 -16.72
CA ALA A 19 -14.48 4.99 -15.89
C ALA A 19 -14.33 6.29 -15.08
N VAL A 20 -13.15 6.90 -15.00
CA VAL A 20 -12.90 8.01 -14.05
C VAL A 20 -13.02 9.42 -14.66
N LEU A 21 -13.09 9.59 -15.99
CA LEU A 21 -12.96 10.93 -16.60
C LEU A 21 -14.13 11.47 -17.44
N LEU A 22 -15.37 11.01 -17.26
CA LEU A 22 -16.53 11.52 -18.03
C LEU A 22 -17.64 12.15 -17.20
N THR A 23 -17.36 12.90 -16.13
CA THR A 23 -18.33 13.83 -15.56
C THR A 23 -17.70 15.16 -15.15
N GLY A 24 -17.24 15.89 -16.13
CA GLY A 24 -16.92 17.29 -16.00
C GLY A 24 -17.68 18.11 -17.05
N CYS A 25 -18.53 19.03 -16.58
CA CYS A 25 -19.17 20.11 -17.29
C CYS A 25 -20.58 19.90 -17.84
N GLY A 26 -21.50 20.63 -17.20
CA GLY A 26 -22.81 20.97 -17.75
C GLY A 26 -23.64 21.83 -16.80
N GLY A 27 -23.17 23.04 -16.51
CA GLY A 27 -24.01 24.04 -15.87
C GLY A 27 -25.11 24.48 -16.80
N ASN A 28 -26.33 24.56 -16.31
CA ASN A 28 -27.24 25.55 -16.82
C ASN A 28 -28.23 26.01 -15.73
N SER A 29 -28.12 27.28 -15.42
CA SER A 29 -29.07 28.08 -14.66
C SER A 29 -30.42 28.13 -15.37
N ASN A 30 -31.53 28.04 -14.64
CA ASN A 30 -32.63 28.93 -14.87
C ASN A 30 -33.59 29.03 -13.66
N ASN A 31 -33.87 30.27 -13.34
CA ASN A 31 -34.86 30.82 -12.41
C ASN A 31 -36.30 30.35 -12.65
N ALA A 32 -37.10 30.27 -11.58
CA ALA A 32 -38.25 31.10 -11.35
C ALA A 32 -39.09 30.61 -10.16
N SER A 33 -39.16 31.44 -9.14
CA SER A 33 -40.34 32.20 -8.66
C SER A 33 -41.43 31.44 -7.93
N SER A 34 -41.47 31.71 -6.62
CA SER A 34 -42.60 32.09 -5.73
C SER A 34 -43.90 31.31 -5.75
N THR A 35 -44.37 30.84 -4.59
CA THR A 35 -45.48 31.49 -3.87
C THR A 35 -45.61 30.94 -2.44
N ASP A 36 -45.91 31.88 -1.60
CA ASP A 36 -46.23 31.92 -0.19
C ASP A 36 -47.46 31.08 0.21
N SER A 37 -47.47 30.45 1.37
CA SER A 37 -48.60 30.40 2.26
C SER A 37 -48.22 29.93 3.65
N THR A 38 -48.32 30.84 4.57
CA THR A 38 -48.35 30.73 6.03
C THR A 38 -49.40 29.71 6.53
N GLN A 39 -49.04 28.91 7.53
CA GLN A 39 -49.91 28.69 8.70
C GLN A 39 -49.13 28.22 9.95
N THR A 40 -49.62 28.69 11.08
CA THR A 40 -49.03 28.87 12.40
C THR A 40 -49.24 27.66 13.33
N ALA A 41 -48.31 27.51 14.26
CA ALA A 41 -48.41 27.07 15.65
C ALA A 41 -48.56 25.58 16.01
N GLY A 42 -47.65 25.15 16.85
CA GLY A 42 -47.73 23.95 17.67
C GLY A 42 -46.38 23.63 18.33
N SER A 43 -46.05 24.36 19.40
CA SER A 43 -44.88 24.09 20.24
C SER A 43 -45.03 22.76 20.96
N THR A 44 -44.09 21.85 20.77
CA THR A 44 -43.76 20.85 21.78
C THR A 44 -42.25 20.65 21.75
N GLN A 45 -41.56 21.22 22.73
CA GLN A 45 -40.16 20.94 23.02
C GLN A 45 -40.06 19.48 23.44
N THR A 46 -39.53 18.67 22.57
CA THR A 46 -38.91 17.39 22.96
C THR A 46 -37.41 17.59 22.85
N THR A 47 -36.77 17.73 23.99
CA THR A 47 -35.30 17.67 24.12
C THR A 47 -34.86 16.28 23.70
N GLY A 48 -34.66 16.10 22.43
CA GLY A 48 -33.93 14.96 21.89
C GLY A 48 -32.45 15.18 22.10
N ASN A 49 -31.92 14.54 23.12
CA ASN A 49 -30.49 14.38 23.31
C ASN A 49 -29.97 13.54 22.15
N THR A 50 -29.55 14.16 21.05
CA THR A 50 -28.80 13.49 19.99
C THR A 50 -27.40 13.26 20.58
N SER A 51 -27.27 12.14 21.29
CA SER A 51 -25.97 11.53 21.53
C SER A 51 -25.36 11.23 20.18
N THR A 52 -24.45 12.06 19.72
CA THR A 52 -23.51 11.72 18.66
C THR A 52 -22.57 10.66 19.24
N THR A 53 -22.99 9.39 19.21
CA THR A 53 -22.08 8.29 19.49
C THR A 53 -21.04 8.32 18.38
N ASN A 54 -19.80 8.69 18.73
CA ASN A 54 -18.65 8.43 17.88
C ASN A 54 -18.67 6.95 17.48
N PRO A 55 -18.45 6.62 16.21
CA PRO A 55 -18.38 5.22 15.80
C PRO A 55 -17.34 4.49 16.67
N GLU A 56 -17.69 3.28 17.10
CA GLU A 56 -16.79 2.45 17.92
C GLU A 56 -15.56 2.09 17.07
N VAL A 57 -14.37 2.47 17.53
CA VAL A 57 -13.11 2.20 16.86
C VAL A 57 -12.56 0.87 17.39
N SER A 58 -12.32 -0.08 16.50
CA SER A 58 -11.68 -1.36 16.84
C SER A 58 -10.23 -1.15 17.29
N GLY A 59 -9.64 -2.15 17.94
CA GLY A 59 -8.21 -2.15 18.30
C GLY A 59 -7.27 -2.02 17.07
N LEU A 60 -7.80 -2.18 15.85
CA LEU A 60 -7.08 -1.99 14.58
C LEU A 60 -7.28 -0.59 13.98
N GLY A 61 -8.00 0.31 14.66
CA GLY A 61 -8.32 1.64 14.14
C GLY A 61 -9.33 1.64 12.99
N ILE A 62 -10.14 0.58 12.89
CA ILE A 62 -11.25 0.46 11.93
C ILE A 62 -12.54 0.82 12.64
N SER A 63 -13.37 1.63 12.01
CA SER A 63 -14.65 2.09 12.55
C SER A 63 -15.75 2.06 11.50
N ASP A 64 -16.95 2.40 11.91
CA ASP A 64 -18.03 2.76 11.00
C ASP A 64 -17.68 4.02 10.20
N ILE A 65 -18.24 4.14 9.00
CA ILE A 65 -18.08 5.33 8.17
C ILE A 65 -18.67 6.55 8.88
N PRO A 66 -17.96 7.69 8.96
CA PRO A 66 -18.44 8.94 9.52
C PRO A 66 -19.73 9.44 8.85
N VAL A 67 -20.59 10.12 9.61
CA VAL A 67 -21.92 10.54 9.15
C VAL A 67 -21.86 11.41 7.89
N GLU A 68 -20.87 12.28 7.81
CA GLU A 68 -20.62 13.17 6.68
C GLU A 68 -20.31 12.42 5.38
N LEU A 69 -19.67 11.26 5.45
CA LEU A 69 -19.29 10.42 4.31
C LEU A 69 -20.39 9.40 3.95
N LYS A 70 -21.29 9.04 4.88
CA LYS A 70 -22.35 8.02 4.66
C LYS A 70 -23.34 8.38 3.54
N ARG A 71 -23.42 9.65 3.14
CA ARG A 71 -24.32 10.07 2.06
C ARG A 71 -23.80 9.65 0.69
N THR A 72 -22.50 9.64 0.52
CA THR A 72 -21.82 9.25 -0.73
C THR A 72 -21.47 7.77 -0.70
N TYR A 73 -20.79 7.32 0.36
CA TYR A 73 -20.33 5.93 0.51
C TYR A 73 -21.37 5.12 1.29
N THR A 74 -22.39 4.67 0.56
CA THR A 74 -23.59 4.10 1.16
C THR A 74 -23.50 2.59 1.35
N THR A 75 -24.31 2.06 2.28
CA THR A 75 -24.47 0.60 2.45
C THR A 75 -25.14 -0.07 1.23
N ALA A 76 -25.89 0.68 0.42
CA ALA A 76 -26.42 0.20 -0.85
C ALA A 76 -25.31 -0.11 -1.87
N LEU A 77 -24.18 0.63 -1.79
CA LEU A 77 -22.95 0.38 -2.53
C LEU A 77 -21.99 -0.52 -1.75
N LYS A 78 -22.46 -1.20 -0.69
CA LYS A 78 -21.72 -2.12 0.18
C LYS A 78 -20.63 -1.49 1.03
N PHE A 79 -20.49 -0.19 1.13
CA PHE A 79 -19.54 0.46 2.02
C PHE A 79 -20.01 0.40 3.47
N ASN A 80 -19.17 -0.07 4.38
CA ASN A 80 -19.50 -0.25 5.80
C ASN A 80 -18.35 -0.04 6.78
N ARG A 81 -17.11 0.08 6.31
CA ARG A 81 -15.93 0.25 7.18
C ARG A 81 -15.09 1.43 6.75
N TYR A 82 -14.38 1.99 7.71
CA TYR A 82 -13.62 3.22 7.57
C TYR A 82 -12.36 3.19 8.41
N THR A 83 -11.28 3.73 7.89
CA THR A 83 -10.12 4.19 8.62
C THR A 83 -9.56 5.47 7.99
N LYS A 84 -8.55 6.08 8.56
CA LYS A 84 -7.94 7.31 8.04
C LYS A 84 -6.46 7.40 8.37
N VAL A 85 -5.74 8.23 7.65
CA VAL A 85 -4.44 8.76 8.02
C VAL A 85 -4.61 10.24 8.37
N GLU A 86 -4.30 10.62 9.62
CA GLU A 86 -4.36 12.01 10.05
C GLU A 86 -3.18 12.79 9.47
N THR A 87 -3.43 14.05 9.10
CA THR A 87 -2.42 14.92 8.50
C THR A 87 -2.02 16.03 9.46
N PRO A 88 -0.79 16.58 9.37
CA PRO A 88 -0.29 17.59 10.31
C PRO A 88 -1.15 18.85 10.42
N ASN A 89 -1.92 19.21 9.38
CA ASN A 89 -2.86 20.33 9.41
C ASN A 89 -4.18 20.04 10.15
N GLY A 90 -4.33 18.86 10.75
CA GLY A 90 -5.53 18.45 11.49
C GLY A 90 -6.66 17.88 10.63
N ASN A 91 -6.45 17.69 9.33
CA ASN A 91 -7.35 17.01 8.42
C ASN A 91 -7.01 15.50 8.35
N ALA A 92 -7.58 14.78 7.37
CA ALA A 92 -7.31 13.36 7.17
C ALA A 92 -7.41 12.96 5.71
N ILE A 93 -6.66 11.91 5.35
CA ILE A 93 -6.84 11.14 4.11
C ILE A 93 -7.73 9.95 4.48
N HIS A 94 -8.84 9.79 3.76
CA HIS A 94 -9.86 8.81 4.08
C HIS A 94 -9.61 7.47 3.37
N ILE A 95 -9.92 6.37 4.05
CA ILE A 95 -9.90 5.01 3.49
C ILE A 95 -11.25 4.38 3.81
N ILE A 96 -12.00 4.03 2.78
CA ILE A 96 -13.38 3.58 2.89
C ILE A 96 -13.50 2.21 2.22
N ALA A 97 -13.99 1.20 2.96
CA ALA A 97 -13.99 -0.18 2.50
C ALA A 97 -15.40 -0.74 2.35
N GLN A 98 -15.57 -1.56 1.33
CA GLN A 98 -16.76 -2.40 1.13
C GLN A 98 -16.72 -3.66 2.00
N THR A 99 -17.84 -4.40 2.03
CA THR A 99 -18.14 -5.47 2.99
C THR A 99 -17.19 -6.66 2.96
N ASP A 100 -16.63 -7.01 1.81
CA ASP A 100 -15.84 -8.24 1.64
C ASP A 100 -14.34 -8.01 1.88
N ILE A 101 -13.92 -6.76 2.03
CA ILE A 101 -12.52 -6.41 2.33
C ILE A 101 -12.18 -6.88 3.75
N MET A 102 -11.11 -7.65 3.92
CA MET A 102 -10.67 -8.14 5.23
C MET A 102 -10.01 -7.03 6.05
N ASP A 103 -10.07 -7.14 7.38
CA ASP A 103 -9.43 -6.17 8.29
C ASP A 103 -7.93 -6.04 8.03
N ASN A 104 -7.24 -7.15 7.76
CA ASN A 104 -5.81 -7.11 7.42
C ASN A 104 -5.53 -6.37 6.11
N GLN A 105 -6.45 -6.42 5.12
CA GLN A 105 -6.33 -5.63 3.88
C GLN A 105 -6.50 -4.13 4.16
N ILE A 106 -7.46 -3.74 5.00
CA ILE A 106 -7.68 -2.35 5.41
C ILE A 106 -6.45 -1.79 6.14
N VAL A 107 -5.94 -2.54 7.13
CA VAL A 107 -4.77 -2.13 7.93
C VAL A 107 -3.52 -2.04 7.05
N ARG A 108 -3.33 -3.01 6.14
CA ARG A 108 -2.21 -3.01 5.19
C ARG A 108 -2.26 -1.81 4.25
N SER A 109 -3.42 -1.51 3.66
CA SER A 109 -3.58 -0.36 2.77
C SER A 109 -3.29 0.96 3.49
N ARG A 110 -3.79 1.11 4.74
CA ARG A 110 -3.42 2.25 5.59
C ARG A 110 -1.92 2.28 5.88
N GLY A 111 -1.33 1.15 6.23
CA GLY A 111 0.10 1.05 6.52
C GLY A 111 1.00 1.40 5.33
N ILE A 112 0.61 1.05 4.10
CA ILE A 112 1.32 1.44 2.87
C ILE A 112 1.20 2.95 2.63
N LEU A 113 0.02 3.54 2.85
CA LEU A 113 -0.15 5.00 2.76
C LEU A 113 0.70 5.73 3.81
N GLU A 114 0.68 5.27 5.06
CA GLU A 114 1.54 5.79 6.14
C GLU A 114 3.03 5.63 5.80
N HIS A 115 3.42 4.51 5.18
CA HIS A 115 4.78 4.28 4.71
C HIS A 115 5.23 5.32 3.68
N TYR A 116 4.41 5.61 2.68
CA TYR A 116 4.72 6.64 1.69
C TYR A 116 4.84 8.04 2.31
N LEU A 117 4.03 8.33 3.33
CA LEU A 117 4.00 9.63 3.99
C LEU A 117 4.98 9.75 5.17
N LYS A 118 5.65 8.65 5.56
CA LYS A 118 6.63 8.68 6.64
C LYS A 118 7.88 9.44 6.23
N ASN A 119 8.28 10.41 7.06
CA ASN A 119 9.49 11.21 6.84
C ASN A 119 10.72 10.34 6.64
N LEU A 120 11.57 10.72 5.71
CA LEU A 120 12.86 10.11 5.42
C LEU A 120 13.96 11.15 5.68
N PRO A 121 14.57 11.15 6.89
CA PRO A 121 15.59 12.13 7.25
C PRO A 121 16.75 12.18 6.25
N GLU A 122 17.28 13.38 6.03
CA GLU A 122 18.40 13.66 5.14
C GLU A 122 18.11 13.43 3.64
N SER A 123 16.87 13.11 3.27
CA SER A 123 16.49 12.95 1.87
C SER A 123 16.07 14.29 1.23
N ILE A 124 16.13 14.35 -0.10
CA ILE A 124 15.93 15.61 -0.82
C ILE A 124 14.48 16.09 -0.78
N TYR A 125 13.52 15.18 -0.92
CA TYR A 125 12.08 15.47 -0.99
C TYR A 125 11.25 14.77 0.09
N GLY A 126 11.87 13.92 0.90
CA GLY A 126 11.17 13.12 1.89
C GLY A 126 11.55 13.47 3.34
N GLU A 127 12.45 14.43 3.57
CA GLU A 127 12.89 14.82 4.93
C GLU A 127 11.72 15.24 5.81
N ASP A 128 10.81 16.03 5.25
CA ASP A 128 9.52 16.38 5.85
C ASP A 128 8.42 16.25 4.80
N LYS A 129 7.55 15.28 4.95
CA LYS A 129 6.43 15.01 4.04
C LYS A 129 5.12 15.64 4.48
N SER A 130 5.16 16.52 5.47
CA SER A 130 3.96 17.18 6.02
C SER A 130 3.18 17.94 4.94
N GLU A 131 3.88 18.63 4.02
CA GLU A 131 3.22 19.36 2.93
C GLU A 131 2.52 18.42 1.95
N VAL A 132 3.12 17.27 1.63
CA VAL A 132 2.49 16.25 0.77
C VAL A 132 1.22 15.71 1.42
N ALA A 133 1.29 15.30 2.70
CA ALA A 133 0.15 14.80 3.44
C ALA A 133 -0.97 15.84 3.57
N ASN A 134 -0.62 17.08 3.90
CA ASN A 134 -1.57 18.19 4.01
C ASN A 134 -2.25 18.47 2.66
N LYS A 135 -1.48 18.48 1.58
CA LYS A 135 -1.99 18.69 0.23
C LYS A 135 -2.96 17.59 -0.19
N MET A 136 -2.65 16.33 0.11
CA MET A 136 -3.57 15.21 -0.14
C MET A 136 -4.92 15.42 0.56
N ALA A 137 -4.90 15.79 1.83
CA ALA A 137 -6.13 16.03 2.58
C ALA A 137 -6.91 17.26 2.08
N GLU A 138 -6.22 18.34 1.71
CA GLU A 138 -6.81 19.54 1.11
C GLU A 138 -7.46 19.24 -0.25
N ASN A 139 -6.84 18.41 -1.05
CA ASN A 139 -7.37 17.95 -2.35
C ASN A 139 -8.44 16.87 -2.20
N GLY A 140 -8.78 16.44 -0.97
CA GLY A 140 -9.85 15.48 -0.71
C GLY A 140 -9.50 14.04 -1.07
N ALA A 141 -8.25 13.63 -0.88
CA ALA A 141 -7.78 12.28 -1.18
C ALA A 141 -8.58 11.20 -0.43
N ILE A 142 -9.11 10.24 -1.17
CA ILE A 142 -9.88 9.10 -0.66
C ILE A 142 -9.40 7.82 -1.35
N LEU A 143 -9.06 6.79 -0.56
CA LEU A 143 -8.82 5.45 -1.05
C LEU A 143 -10.09 4.61 -0.90
N LEU A 144 -10.55 4.01 -2.00
CA LEU A 144 -11.73 3.15 -2.04
C LEU A 144 -11.29 1.68 -2.11
N LEU A 145 -11.54 0.93 -1.04
CA LEU A 145 -11.28 -0.51 -1.03
C LEU A 145 -12.54 -1.25 -1.48
N LEU A 146 -12.49 -1.81 -2.68
CA LEU A 146 -13.64 -2.34 -3.41
C LEU A 146 -13.67 -3.86 -3.44
N ASN A 147 -14.87 -4.43 -3.32
CA ASN A 147 -15.09 -5.88 -3.45
C ASN A 147 -14.77 -6.38 -4.86
N GLY A 148 -14.29 -7.61 -4.95
CA GLY A 148 -14.10 -8.30 -6.22
C GLY A 148 -12.80 -7.93 -6.93
N VAL A 149 -12.89 -7.82 -8.23
CA VAL A 149 -11.78 -7.47 -9.14
C VAL A 149 -12.21 -6.32 -10.04
N ASP A 150 -11.27 -5.65 -10.66
CA ASP A 150 -11.58 -4.61 -11.63
C ASP A 150 -12.05 -5.22 -12.94
N ASP A 151 -13.36 -5.30 -13.08
CA ASP A 151 -14.06 -5.79 -14.28
C ASP A 151 -15.15 -4.82 -14.76
N GLY A 152 -15.19 -3.60 -14.17
CA GLY A 152 -16.17 -2.57 -14.50
C GLY A 152 -17.56 -2.82 -13.91
N THR A 153 -17.75 -3.81 -13.04
CA THR A 153 -19.09 -4.15 -12.49
C THR A 153 -19.40 -3.52 -11.14
N ASN A 154 -18.36 -3.03 -10.42
CA ASN A 154 -18.52 -2.45 -9.09
C ASN A 154 -18.93 -0.97 -9.18
N ALA A 155 -20.19 -0.66 -8.92
CA ALA A 155 -20.71 0.71 -8.95
C ALA A 155 -20.02 1.67 -7.93
N GLY A 156 -19.32 1.14 -6.94
CA GLY A 156 -18.52 1.95 -6.00
C GLY A 156 -17.32 2.62 -6.66
N ALA A 157 -16.83 2.08 -7.79
CA ALA A 157 -15.72 2.65 -8.55
C ALA A 157 -16.08 3.96 -9.29
N GLU A 158 -17.36 4.23 -9.46
CA GLU A 158 -17.84 5.49 -10.07
C GLU A 158 -17.80 6.69 -9.11
N LEU A 159 -17.46 6.45 -7.85
CA LEU A 159 -17.36 7.51 -6.84
C LEU A 159 -15.98 8.16 -6.85
N ASP A 160 -15.91 9.41 -6.38
CA ASP A 160 -14.64 10.11 -6.20
C ASP A 160 -13.74 9.35 -5.23
N GLY A 161 -12.50 9.08 -5.65
CA GLY A 161 -11.46 8.37 -4.90
C GLY A 161 -10.65 7.42 -5.78
N GLN A 162 -9.50 7.00 -5.27
CA GLN A 162 -8.64 6.00 -5.90
C GLN A 162 -9.16 4.59 -5.58
N PRO A 163 -9.58 3.80 -6.57
CA PRO A 163 -10.03 2.43 -6.35
C PRO A 163 -8.84 1.48 -6.10
N LEU A 164 -9.06 0.49 -5.25
CA LEU A 164 -8.18 -0.66 -5.04
C LEU A 164 -9.05 -1.87 -4.71
N TYR A 165 -9.00 -2.90 -5.53
CA TYR A 165 -9.91 -4.03 -5.42
C TYR A 165 -9.40 -5.15 -4.52
N TYR A 166 -10.33 -5.93 -3.96
CA TYR A 166 -10.04 -7.10 -3.12
C TYR A 166 -8.99 -8.03 -3.76
N GLY A 167 -9.15 -8.35 -5.06
CA GLY A 167 -8.26 -9.25 -5.80
C GLY A 167 -6.85 -8.70 -6.05
N GLU A 168 -6.61 -7.43 -5.73
CA GLU A 168 -5.35 -6.73 -5.96
C GLU A 168 -4.57 -6.44 -4.67
N MET A 169 -5.07 -6.88 -3.52
CA MET A 169 -4.43 -6.69 -2.22
C MET A 169 -3.93 -8.03 -1.67
N GLN A 170 -2.67 -8.35 -1.90
CA GLN A 170 -2.04 -9.58 -1.41
C GLN A 170 -1.51 -9.40 0.02
N VAL A 171 -2.26 -9.89 1.00
CA VAL A 171 -1.86 -9.85 2.41
C VAL A 171 -0.75 -10.83 2.68
N GLU A 172 0.28 -10.40 3.41
CA GLU A 172 1.44 -11.19 3.82
C GLU A 172 0.99 -12.47 4.55
N GLY A 173 1.53 -13.62 4.12
CA GLY A 173 1.18 -14.93 4.67
C GLY A 173 -0.03 -15.60 4.03
N HIS A 174 -0.92 -14.88 3.34
CA HIS A 174 -1.98 -15.50 2.56
C HIS A 174 -1.41 -16.33 1.40
N SER A 175 -2.12 -17.36 0.97
CA SER A 175 -1.61 -18.29 -0.05
C SER A 175 -1.24 -17.64 -1.38
N TRP A 176 -1.96 -16.62 -1.82
CA TRP A 176 -1.63 -15.88 -3.04
C TRP A 176 -0.34 -15.07 -2.90
N TYR A 177 -0.06 -14.47 -1.71
CA TYR A 177 1.21 -13.80 -1.40
C TYR A 177 2.37 -14.79 -1.36
N ILE A 178 2.20 -15.89 -0.62
CA ILE A 178 3.24 -16.93 -0.47
C ILE A 178 3.62 -17.54 -1.83
N ASN A 179 2.63 -17.76 -2.69
CA ASN A 179 2.86 -18.34 -4.02
C ASN A 179 3.20 -17.28 -5.09
N GLN A 180 3.15 -15.98 -4.75
CA GLN A 180 3.28 -14.89 -5.72
C GLN A 180 2.36 -15.12 -6.93
N ASN A 181 1.07 -15.18 -6.66
CA ASN A 181 0.07 -15.45 -7.71
C ASN A 181 -0.16 -14.19 -8.53
N TYR A 182 0.50 -14.07 -9.67
CA TYR A 182 0.36 -12.94 -10.59
C TYR A 182 -0.99 -12.88 -11.33
N GLU A 183 -1.92 -13.79 -11.07
CA GLU A 183 -3.35 -13.62 -11.43
C GLU A 183 -4.07 -12.69 -10.45
N HIS A 184 -3.53 -12.56 -9.24
CA HIS A 184 -3.95 -11.67 -8.16
C HIS A 184 -2.74 -10.84 -7.69
N ARG A 185 -2.04 -10.21 -8.62
CA ARG A 185 -0.86 -9.41 -8.28
C ARG A 185 -1.20 -8.36 -7.25
N ASP A 186 -0.21 -7.99 -6.45
CA ASP A 186 -0.37 -6.91 -5.49
C ASP A 186 -0.28 -5.55 -6.19
N ALA A 187 -1.41 -4.89 -6.37
CA ALA A 187 -1.48 -3.52 -6.86
C ALA A 187 -1.55 -2.48 -5.73
N SER A 188 -1.47 -2.92 -4.46
CA SER A 188 -1.61 -1.97 -3.34
C SER A 188 -0.56 -0.87 -3.36
N PHE A 189 0.67 -1.18 -3.75
CA PHE A 189 1.75 -0.19 -3.82
C PHE A 189 1.52 0.81 -4.94
N GLU A 190 1.11 0.33 -6.11
CA GLU A 190 0.80 1.13 -7.29
C GLU A 190 -0.39 2.08 -7.02
N GLU A 191 -1.55 1.54 -6.64
CA GLU A 191 -2.79 2.32 -6.50
C GLU A 191 -2.71 3.34 -5.36
N ILE A 192 -2.05 2.98 -4.25
CA ILE A 192 -1.80 3.94 -3.16
C ILE A 192 -0.76 4.98 -3.56
N LEU A 193 0.22 4.61 -4.40
CA LEU A 193 1.16 5.58 -4.97
C LEU A 193 0.47 6.56 -5.91
N HIS A 194 -0.47 6.09 -6.76
CA HIS A 194 -1.29 6.96 -7.60
C HIS A 194 -2.04 8.00 -6.76
N LEU A 195 -2.65 7.59 -5.65
CA LEU A 195 -3.29 8.51 -4.71
C LEU A 195 -2.30 9.56 -4.15
N VAL A 196 -1.10 9.12 -3.71
CA VAL A 196 -0.06 10.03 -3.18
C VAL A 196 0.48 10.96 -4.27
N HIS A 197 0.65 10.45 -5.48
CA HIS A 197 1.19 11.19 -6.60
C HIS A 197 0.23 12.28 -7.08
N ASP A 198 -1.04 11.90 -7.35
CA ASP A 198 -2.06 12.84 -7.83
C ASP A 198 -2.40 13.92 -6.81
N TYR A 199 -2.71 13.49 -5.60
CA TYR A 199 -3.29 14.38 -4.59
C TYR A 199 -2.23 15.09 -3.74
N GLY A 200 -0.98 14.61 -3.75
CA GLY A 200 0.07 15.10 -2.84
C GLY A 200 1.32 15.62 -3.54
N ILE A 201 2.07 14.76 -4.24
CA ILE A 201 3.31 15.14 -4.94
C ILE A 201 2.99 16.14 -6.06
N GLY A 202 1.99 15.82 -6.86
CA GLY A 202 1.50 16.59 -8.02
C GLY A 202 1.96 15.98 -9.33
N VAL A 203 1.03 15.89 -10.28
CA VAL A 203 1.26 15.48 -11.67
C VAL A 203 1.28 16.71 -12.55
N ASP A 204 2.17 16.75 -13.52
CA ASP A 204 2.31 17.89 -14.43
C ASP A 204 1.01 18.17 -15.16
N GLN A 205 0.69 19.47 -15.26
CA GLN A 205 -0.50 19.96 -15.97
C GLN A 205 -1.83 19.41 -15.42
N ASN A 206 -1.84 18.79 -14.23
CA ASN A 206 -3.07 18.46 -13.55
C ASN A 206 -3.77 19.75 -13.11
N ALA A 207 -4.84 20.13 -13.81
CA ALA A 207 -5.59 21.34 -13.51
C ALA A 207 -6.50 21.21 -12.28
N GLN A 208 -6.67 20.00 -11.79
CA GLN A 208 -7.57 19.69 -10.66
C GLN A 208 -6.87 19.84 -9.32
N PHE A 209 -5.61 19.41 -9.24
CA PHE A 209 -4.85 19.38 -7.98
C PHE A 209 -3.48 20.04 -8.13
N ASP A 210 -3.20 20.97 -7.22
CA ASP A 210 -1.85 21.48 -7.05
C ASP A 210 -1.02 20.51 -6.22
N GLY A 211 0.20 20.19 -6.69
CA GLY A 211 1.12 19.30 -5.97
C GLY A 211 2.12 20.06 -5.09
N ALA A 212 2.61 19.37 -4.05
CA ALA A 212 3.59 19.93 -3.12
C ALA A 212 5.05 19.86 -3.64
N LEU A 213 5.36 18.96 -4.60
CA LEU A 213 6.75 18.65 -4.99
C LEU A 213 6.99 18.77 -6.52
N PRO A 214 6.81 19.96 -7.14
CA PRO A 214 6.96 20.12 -8.58
C PRO A 214 8.37 19.76 -9.11
N ASN A 215 9.42 19.93 -8.31
CA ASN A 215 10.78 19.57 -8.70
C ASN A 215 10.96 18.04 -8.74
N PHE A 216 10.38 17.31 -7.77
CA PHE A 216 10.41 15.85 -7.77
C PHE A 216 9.61 15.29 -8.96
N GLN A 217 8.44 15.86 -9.23
CA GLN A 217 7.66 15.51 -10.42
C GLN A 217 8.45 15.73 -11.73
N ALA A 218 9.24 16.80 -11.81
CA ALA A 218 10.09 17.03 -12.97
C ALA A 218 11.18 15.95 -13.14
N GLU A 219 11.77 15.46 -12.04
CA GLU A 219 12.71 14.33 -12.08
C GLU A 219 12.00 13.02 -12.53
N ILE A 220 10.80 12.75 -12.00
CA ILE A 220 10.00 11.58 -12.38
C ILE A 220 9.68 11.61 -13.87
N ARG A 221 9.18 12.76 -14.38
CA ARG A 221 8.88 12.91 -15.80
C ARG A 221 10.11 12.73 -16.69
N ALA A 222 11.26 13.29 -16.29
CA ALA A 222 12.50 13.13 -17.06
C ALA A 222 12.91 11.66 -17.16
N ALA A 223 12.83 10.91 -16.07
CA ALA A 223 13.11 9.48 -16.06
C ALA A 223 12.09 8.69 -16.92
N GLN A 224 10.81 9.02 -16.83
CA GLN A 224 9.75 8.40 -17.64
C GLN A 224 9.97 8.62 -19.14
N ILE A 225 10.30 9.84 -19.57
CA ILE A 225 10.57 10.16 -20.98
C ILE A 225 11.74 9.33 -21.51
N ASN A 226 12.82 9.22 -20.72
CA ASN A 226 13.98 8.42 -21.09
C ASN A 226 13.64 6.90 -21.07
N GLY A 227 12.85 6.44 -20.09
CA GLY A 227 12.38 5.06 -20.02
C GLY A 227 11.63 4.62 -21.28
N LEU A 228 10.80 5.50 -21.83
CA LEU A 228 10.13 5.26 -23.13
C LEU A 228 11.12 5.31 -24.30
N ALA A 229 11.97 6.33 -24.37
CA ALA A 229 12.90 6.54 -25.48
C ALA A 229 13.91 5.40 -25.61
N ASP A 230 14.41 4.90 -24.49
CA ASP A 230 15.40 3.83 -24.40
C ASP A 230 14.78 2.43 -24.35
N LYS A 231 13.44 2.33 -24.47
CA LYS A 231 12.68 1.07 -24.45
C LYS A 231 12.86 0.26 -23.16
N LEU A 232 12.96 0.95 -22.05
CA LEU A 232 13.06 0.33 -20.73
C LEU A 232 11.69 0.05 -20.14
N TRP A 233 10.67 0.86 -20.52
CA TRP A 233 9.31 0.80 -20.01
C TRP A 233 8.30 0.83 -21.15
N ALA A 234 7.13 0.20 -20.96
CA ALA A 234 6.08 -0.02 -21.97
C ALA A 234 6.60 -0.75 -23.23
N TRP A 235 7.55 -1.60 -23.04
CA TRP A 235 8.15 -2.45 -24.06
C TRP A 235 7.60 -3.89 -23.94
N PRO A 236 7.31 -4.61 -25.05
CA PRO A 236 7.51 -4.21 -26.44
C PRO A 236 6.42 -3.28 -26.98
N GLN A 237 6.62 -2.75 -28.18
CA GLN A 237 5.80 -1.73 -28.85
C GLN A 237 4.32 -2.08 -29.09
N GLU A 238 3.91 -3.31 -28.86
CA GLU A 238 2.50 -3.73 -28.86
C GLU A 238 1.67 -2.96 -27.83
N GLN A 239 2.34 -2.17 -26.95
CA GLN A 239 1.75 -1.26 -25.97
C GLN A 239 1.46 0.15 -26.51
N SER A 240 1.57 0.41 -27.80
CA SER A 240 1.33 1.73 -28.37
C SER A 240 -0.08 2.30 -28.09
N SER A 241 -1.10 1.45 -27.99
CA SER A 241 -2.46 1.85 -27.62
C SER A 241 -2.54 2.28 -26.15
N TRP A 242 -1.88 1.55 -25.24
CA TRP A 242 -1.80 1.89 -23.83
C TRP A 242 -1.05 3.21 -23.63
N ILE A 243 0.11 3.41 -24.28
CA ILE A 243 0.84 4.68 -24.24
C ILE A 243 0.01 5.85 -24.76
N ALA A 244 -0.79 5.65 -25.81
CA ALA A 244 -1.68 6.69 -26.31
C ALA A 244 -2.79 7.04 -25.31
N GLU A 245 -3.35 6.06 -24.62
CA GLU A 245 -4.32 6.21 -23.53
C GLU A 245 -3.70 6.99 -22.37
N LEU A 246 -2.57 6.53 -21.81
CA LEU A 246 -1.87 7.20 -20.71
C LEU A 246 -1.46 8.65 -21.07
N THR A 247 -1.14 8.89 -22.34
CA THR A 247 -0.85 10.25 -22.82
C THR A 247 -2.08 11.13 -22.80
N ALA A 248 -3.24 10.59 -23.20
CA ALA A 248 -4.51 11.32 -23.20
C ALA A 248 -4.99 11.62 -21.77
N GLU A 249 -4.72 10.74 -20.83
CA GLU A 249 -5.06 10.83 -19.41
C GLU A 249 -4.04 11.61 -18.58
N ASN A 250 -2.88 11.92 -19.16
CA ASN A 250 -1.75 12.56 -18.49
C ASN A 250 -1.17 11.70 -17.33
N SER A 251 -1.23 10.37 -17.43
CA SER A 251 -0.83 9.43 -16.38
C SER A 251 0.52 8.73 -16.61
N LEU A 252 1.25 9.04 -17.71
CA LEU A 252 2.52 8.37 -18.07
C LEU A 252 3.55 8.36 -16.93
N SER A 253 3.70 9.47 -16.19
CA SER A 253 4.69 9.56 -15.11
C SER A 253 4.27 8.75 -13.88
N GLN A 254 2.97 8.59 -13.65
CA GLN A 254 2.41 7.80 -12.56
C GLN A 254 2.65 6.32 -12.80
N GLU A 255 2.26 5.82 -13.97
CA GLU A 255 2.43 4.42 -14.36
C GLU A 255 3.90 3.99 -14.42
N TYR A 256 4.76 4.88 -14.91
CA TYR A 256 6.19 4.63 -14.88
C TYR A 256 6.72 4.51 -13.45
N LEU A 257 6.37 5.46 -12.57
CA LEU A 257 6.81 5.46 -11.19
C LEU A 257 6.26 4.24 -10.42
N ALA A 258 5.02 3.83 -10.69
CA ALA A 258 4.44 2.62 -10.14
C ALA A 258 5.23 1.36 -10.54
N SER A 259 5.60 1.24 -11.82
CA SER A 259 6.45 0.15 -12.32
C SER A 259 7.82 0.11 -11.62
N VAL A 260 8.40 1.29 -11.35
CA VAL A 260 9.66 1.45 -10.62
C VAL A 260 9.52 0.99 -9.17
N ILE A 261 8.48 1.44 -8.45
CA ILE A 261 8.21 1.09 -7.05
C ILE A 261 7.98 -0.41 -6.88
N ASP A 262 7.18 -1.01 -7.74
CA ASP A 262 6.91 -2.44 -7.71
C ASP A 262 8.20 -3.26 -7.83
N SER A 263 9.09 -2.87 -8.75
CA SER A 263 10.39 -3.51 -8.92
C SER A 263 11.33 -3.23 -7.74
N TYR A 264 11.30 -2.01 -7.21
CA TYR A 264 12.14 -1.60 -6.07
C TYR A 264 11.83 -2.38 -4.80
N TYR A 265 10.55 -2.68 -4.54
CA TYR A 265 10.13 -3.52 -3.42
C TYR A 265 9.95 -5.00 -3.79
N GLY A 266 10.45 -5.43 -4.96
CA GLY A 266 10.57 -6.84 -5.33
C GLY A 266 9.26 -7.55 -5.64
N LEU A 267 8.17 -6.83 -5.93
CA LEU A 267 6.87 -7.43 -6.23
C LEU A 267 6.90 -8.26 -7.52
N TRP A 268 7.77 -7.94 -8.46
CA TRP A 268 7.96 -8.68 -9.71
C TRP A 268 9.09 -9.69 -9.68
N GLY A 269 9.86 -9.79 -8.58
CA GLY A 269 11.10 -10.57 -8.51
C GLY A 269 10.93 -12.05 -8.86
N ALA A 270 9.79 -12.65 -8.47
CA ALA A 270 9.47 -14.06 -8.74
C ALA A 270 8.69 -14.28 -10.04
N PHE A 271 8.35 -13.23 -10.80
CA PHE A 271 7.62 -13.37 -12.06
C PHE A 271 8.46 -14.14 -13.08
N ASP A 272 7.85 -15.09 -13.80
CA ASP A 272 8.55 -16.09 -14.61
C ASP A 272 8.93 -15.59 -16.03
N SER A 273 8.88 -14.28 -16.26
CA SER A 273 9.38 -13.64 -17.47
C SER A 273 10.74 -12.98 -17.26
N GLU A 274 11.44 -12.67 -18.34
CA GLU A 274 12.70 -11.91 -18.31
C GLU A 274 12.49 -10.49 -17.73
N TYR A 275 11.32 -9.88 -17.94
CA TYR A 275 10.97 -8.52 -17.57
C TYR A 275 9.86 -8.50 -16.51
N GLY A 276 9.81 -7.42 -15.70
CA GLY A 276 8.73 -7.15 -14.76
C GLY A 276 7.46 -6.63 -15.43
N MET A 277 6.42 -6.37 -14.65
CA MET A 277 5.16 -5.79 -15.11
C MET A 277 4.61 -6.50 -16.34
N TRP A 278 4.40 -7.83 -16.24
CA TRP A 278 3.98 -8.70 -17.35
C TRP A 278 4.85 -8.62 -18.61
N GLY A 279 6.11 -8.24 -18.48
CA GLY A 279 7.04 -8.08 -19.59
C GLY A 279 7.14 -6.66 -20.14
N MET A 280 6.52 -5.68 -19.49
CA MET A 280 6.49 -4.28 -19.95
C MET A 280 7.56 -3.39 -19.33
N TYR A 281 8.24 -3.83 -18.26
CA TYR A 281 9.31 -3.08 -17.64
C TYR A 281 10.59 -3.89 -17.53
N ILE A 282 11.72 -3.31 -17.93
CA ILE A 282 13.03 -3.98 -18.01
C ILE A 282 13.53 -4.51 -16.67
N ALA A 283 13.13 -3.91 -15.57
CA ALA A 283 13.54 -4.27 -14.23
C ALA A 283 12.48 -5.12 -13.52
N LYS A 284 12.94 -6.11 -12.72
CA LYS A 284 12.10 -6.94 -11.85
C LYS A 284 12.44 -6.76 -10.38
N THR A 285 13.67 -6.36 -10.10
CA THR A 285 14.23 -6.25 -8.77
C THR A 285 14.97 -4.92 -8.61
N ARG A 286 15.36 -4.62 -7.39
CA ARG A 286 16.16 -3.43 -7.07
C ARG A 286 17.53 -3.44 -7.75
N GLU A 287 18.14 -4.60 -7.87
CA GLU A 287 19.42 -4.78 -8.58
C GLU A 287 19.26 -4.51 -10.07
N ASP A 288 18.14 -4.96 -10.64
CA ASP A 288 17.79 -4.66 -12.05
C ASP A 288 17.64 -3.16 -12.29
N LEU A 289 16.99 -2.41 -11.37
CA LEU A 289 16.88 -0.95 -11.49
C LEU A 289 18.24 -0.29 -11.61
N VAL A 290 19.17 -0.64 -10.71
CA VAL A 290 20.52 -0.08 -10.74
C VAL A 290 21.26 -0.42 -12.04
N ALA A 291 21.09 -1.63 -12.54
CA ALA A 291 21.81 -2.14 -13.71
C ALA A 291 21.22 -1.70 -15.04
N LYS A 292 19.88 -1.60 -15.13
CA LYS A 292 19.14 -1.48 -16.40
C LYS A 292 18.44 -0.15 -16.57
N ASP A 293 17.98 0.50 -15.47
CA ASP A 293 17.33 1.82 -15.46
C ASP A 293 17.91 2.70 -14.33
N PRO A 294 19.13 3.22 -14.52
CA PRO A 294 19.81 4.00 -13.48
C PRO A 294 19.09 5.31 -13.13
N GLN A 295 18.21 5.83 -14.00
CA GLN A 295 17.42 7.02 -13.66
C GLN A 295 16.29 6.67 -12.71
N ALA A 296 15.60 5.55 -12.92
CA ALA A 296 14.66 5.00 -11.95
C ALA A 296 15.33 4.73 -10.59
N ALA A 297 16.51 4.10 -10.62
CA ALA A 297 17.28 3.87 -9.39
C ALA A 297 17.61 5.19 -8.66
N ALA A 298 17.92 6.26 -9.39
CA ALA A 298 18.17 7.57 -8.82
C ALA A 298 16.93 8.19 -8.16
N LEU A 299 15.72 7.96 -8.68
CA LEU A 299 14.46 8.40 -8.05
C LEU A 299 14.23 7.74 -6.70
N MET A 300 14.71 6.49 -6.54
CA MET A 300 14.56 5.73 -5.30
C MET A 300 15.65 6.05 -4.26
N ASN A 301 16.81 6.52 -4.72
CA ASN A 301 17.96 6.74 -3.84
C ASN A 301 17.91 8.13 -3.22
N ASN A 302 17.69 8.19 -1.90
CA ASN A 302 17.73 9.42 -1.11
C ASN A 302 16.83 10.57 -1.66
N ARG A 303 15.70 10.22 -2.29
CA ARG A 303 14.73 11.22 -2.79
C ARG A 303 13.52 11.31 -1.87
N PHE A 304 12.65 10.31 -1.92
CA PHE A 304 11.35 10.31 -1.24
C PHE A 304 11.04 8.98 -0.55
N PHE A 305 11.43 7.84 -1.15
CA PHE A 305 11.03 6.52 -0.72
C PHE A 305 12.04 5.86 0.21
N HIS A 306 11.55 5.22 1.27
CA HIS A 306 12.39 4.41 2.16
C HIS A 306 12.95 3.19 1.43
N SER A 307 14.15 2.75 1.82
CA SER A 307 14.76 1.54 1.24
C SER A 307 14.16 0.23 1.80
N TYR A 308 13.34 0.31 2.83
CA TYR A 308 12.63 -0.81 3.45
C TYR A 308 11.19 -0.39 3.75
N LEU A 309 10.31 -1.37 3.96
CA LEU A 309 8.92 -1.14 4.27
C LEU A 309 8.75 -0.82 5.74
N THR A 310 8.13 0.31 6.05
CA THR A 310 8.04 0.87 7.41
C THR A 310 6.72 0.57 8.10
N TYR A 311 5.79 -0.11 7.44
CA TYR A 311 4.56 -0.57 8.07
C TYR A 311 4.76 -1.91 8.79
N ASN A 312 3.91 -2.19 9.75
CA ASN A 312 3.87 -3.49 10.42
C ASN A 312 3.05 -4.48 9.58
N ALA A 313 3.72 -5.50 9.02
CA ALA A 313 3.08 -6.53 8.23
C ALA A 313 2.35 -7.54 9.14
N ARG A 314 1.03 -7.61 9.01
CA ARG A 314 0.18 -8.55 9.73
C ARG A 314 0.05 -9.85 8.94
N ILE A 315 0.80 -10.86 9.37
CA ILE A 315 0.82 -12.16 8.69
C ILE A 315 -0.55 -12.82 8.84
N ASP A 316 -1.14 -13.19 7.71
CA ASP A 316 -2.48 -13.77 7.62
C ASP A 316 -2.65 -14.97 8.58
N ASP A 317 -3.80 -15.09 9.21
CA ASP A 317 -4.09 -16.10 10.24
C ASP A 317 -4.15 -17.55 9.70
N SER A 318 -4.26 -17.71 8.40
CA SER A 318 -4.15 -19.01 7.71
C SER A 318 -2.72 -19.52 7.60
N PHE A 319 -1.70 -18.63 7.77
CA PHE A 319 -0.30 -19.00 7.60
C PHE A 319 0.17 -19.99 8.67
N LYS A 320 1.00 -20.95 8.25
CA LYS A 320 1.64 -21.98 9.11
C LYS A 320 3.07 -22.19 8.68
N GLY A 321 3.98 -22.32 9.65
CA GLY A 321 5.38 -22.61 9.40
C GLY A 321 6.27 -21.39 9.53
N ASP A 322 7.36 -21.37 8.76
CA ASP A 322 8.42 -20.35 8.88
C ASP A 322 8.23 -19.25 7.84
N PHE A 323 7.82 -18.06 8.28
CA PHE A 323 7.77 -16.86 7.43
C PHE A 323 9.15 -16.22 7.40
N SER A 324 9.78 -16.19 6.23
CA SER A 324 11.14 -15.67 6.07
C SER A 324 11.13 -14.20 5.66
N LEU A 325 11.75 -13.35 6.46
CA LEU A 325 12.18 -12.00 6.08
C LEU A 325 13.53 -12.03 5.35
N LYS A 326 14.24 -13.13 5.43
CA LYS A 326 15.53 -13.30 4.74
C LYS A 326 15.30 -13.77 3.32
N PHE A 327 15.92 -13.11 2.34
CA PHE A 327 15.83 -13.50 0.94
C PHE A 327 16.25 -14.96 0.71
N ASN A 328 15.42 -15.68 -0.01
CA ASN A 328 15.66 -17.03 -0.47
C ASN A 328 14.98 -17.23 -1.83
N SER A 329 15.74 -17.34 -2.88
CA SER A 329 15.20 -17.47 -4.26
C SER A 329 14.31 -18.70 -4.48
N SER A 330 14.34 -19.70 -3.58
CA SER A 330 13.44 -20.85 -3.61
C SER A 330 12.07 -20.55 -3.00
N LEU A 331 11.91 -19.40 -2.33
CA LEU A 331 10.68 -18.93 -1.72
C LEU A 331 10.26 -17.62 -2.41
N SER A 332 9.35 -17.72 -3.36
CA SER A 332 8.96 -16.61 -4.25
C SER A 332 8.60 -15.32 -3.52
N TYR A 333 7.87 -15.41 -2.40
CA TYR A 333 7.44 -14.24 -1.65
C TYR A 333 8.61 -13.47 -1.00
N THR A 334 9.78 -14.09 -0.83
CA THR A 334 10.93 -13.43 -0.19
C THR A 334 11.60 -12.37 -1.06
N TYR A 335 11.30 -12.31 -2.35
CA TYR A 335 11.69 -11.17 -3.17
C TYR A 335 11.14 -9.86 -2.62
N HIS A 336 9.91 -9.89 -2.09
CA HIS A 336 9.26 -8.76 -1.45
C HIS A 336 9.49 -8.75 0.06
N ALA A 337 9.30 -9.87 0.75
CA ALA A 337 9.35 -9.95 2.21
C ALA A 337 10.70 -9.51 2.82
N GLN A 338 11.80 -9.58 2.07
CA GLN A 338 13.12 -9.12 2.53
C GLN A 338 13.17 -7.63 2.87
N TYR A 339 12.22 -6.84 2.39
CA TYR A 339 12.11 -5.41 2.69
C TYR A 339 11.18 -5.10 3.85
N LEU A 340 10.48 -6.09 4.40
CA LEU A 340 9.68 -5.96 5.61
C LEU A 340 10.58 -5.88 6.83
N LYS A 341 10.19 -5.02 7.78
CA LYS A 341 10.91 -4.82 9.03
C LYS A 341 10.09 -5.29 10.24
N ASP A 342 8.85 -4.83 10.35
CA ASP A 342 8.01 -5.05 11.52
C ASP A 342 6.90 -6.05 11.20
N ILE A 343 6.75 -7.08 12.05
CA ILE A 343 5.88 -8.24 11.81
C ILE A 343 4.95 -8.46 12.99
N THR A 344 3.66 -8.67 12.72
CA THR A 344 2.71 -9.23 13.68
C THR A 344 2.14 -10.52 13.15
N LEU A 345 2.39 -11.64 13.83
CA LEU A 345 1.71 -12.90 13.56
C LEU A 345 0.26 -12.77 14.03
N THR A 346 -0.72 -13.19 13.20
CA THR A 346 -2.14 -13.16 13.57
C THR A 346 -2.71 -14.56 13.76
N GLY A 347 -3.94 -14.66 14.31
CA GLY A 347 -4.60 -15.94 14.57
C GLY A 347 -3.98 -16.75 15.70
N SER A 348 -3.98 -18.07 15.56
CA SER A 348 -3.57 -19.01 16.60
C SER A 348 -2.68 -20.16 16.11
N ASN A 349 -2.23 -20.10 14.87
CA ASN A 349 -1.33 -21.11 14.33
C ASN A 349 0.07 -20.99 14.95
N ASN A 350 0.75 -22.13 15.08
CA ASN A 350 2.17 -22.15 15.40
C ASN A 350 2.94 -21.67 14.15
N SER A 351 3.32 -20.41 14.15
CA SER A 351 4.03 -19.76 13.04
C SER A 351 5.31 -19.13 13.56
N ASN A 352 6.35 -19.14 12.76
CA ASN A 352 7.66 -18.67 13.12
C ASN A 352 8.11 -17.55 12.18
N VAL A 353 9.11 -16.77 12.58
CA VAL A 353 9.73 -15.73 11.76
C VAL A 353 11.21 -15.97 11.64
N ILE A 354 11.74 -16.05 10.42
CA ILE A 354 13.17 -16.02 10.12
C ILE A 354 13.55 -14.55 9.87
N VAL A 355 14.41 -14.00 10.70
CA VAL A 355 14.83 -12.59 10.65
C VAL A 355 15.77 -12.29 9.48
N ASN A 356 15.80 -11.04 9.05
CA ASN A 356 16.77 -10.50 8.09
C ASN A 356 17.87 -9.70 8.80
N GLN A 357 18.69 -8.96 8.05
CA GLN A 357 19.78 -8.14 8.57
C GLN A 357 19.33 -6.81 9.21
N MET A 358 18.03 -6.49 9.18
CA MET A 358 17.50 -5.26 9.76
C MET A 358 17.16 -5.44 11.24
N ASP A 359 16.98 -4.32 11.93
CA ASP A 359 16.39 -4.30 13.26
C ASP A 359 14.87 -4.53 13.11
N ASN A 360 14.38 -5.70 13.55
CA ASN A 360 12.96 -6.07 13.42
C ASN A 360 12.21 -5.91 14.75
N ASP A 361 10.92 -5.54 14.65
CA ASP A 361 9.96 -5.62 15.75
C ASP A 361 8.93 -6.73 15.43
N ILE A 362 8.91 -7.78 16.27
CA ILE A 362 8.16 -9.00 16.01
C ILE A 362 7.18 -9.27 17.15
N THR A 363 5.90 -9.29 16.82
CA THR A 363 4.84 -9.66 17.75
C THR A 363 4.27 -11.04 17.40
N GLY A 364 4.24 -11.94 18.37
CA GLY A 364 3.65 -13.28 18.27
C GLY A 364 2.11 -13.27 18.34
N ASN A 365 1.51 -14.39 17.97
CA ASN A 365 0.08 -14.64 18.09
C ASN A 365 -0.23 -15.52 19.35
N THR A 366 -1.43 -16.10 19.43
CA THR A 366 -1.82 -16.98 20.56
C THR A 366 -1.32 -18.42 20.43
N GLY A 367 -0.63 -18.78 19.34
CA GLY A 367 0.03 -20.08 19.16
C GLY A 367 1.39 -20.13 19.86
N THR A 368 2.18 -21.16 19.54
CA THR A 368 3.58 -21.24 19.95
C THR A 368 4.46 -20.73 18.82
N ASN A 369 5.14 -19.62 19.05
CA ASN A 369 5.90 -18.92 18.04
C ASN A 369 7.42 -19.02 18.30
N THR A 370 8.19 -19.02 17.23
CA THR A 370 9.65 -19.08 17.27
C THR A 370 10.25 -18.01 16.37
N VAL A 371 11.18 -17.24 16.88
CA VAL A 371 12.05 -16.39 16.04
C VAL A 371 13.34 -17.15 15.77
N ILE A 372 13.76 -17.19 14.50
CA ILE A 372 14.85 -18.01 13.99
C ILE A 372 16.01 -17.12 13.53
N PHE A 373 17.18 -17.37 14.07
CA PHE A 373 18.43 -16.63 13.86
C PHE A 373 19.45 -17.45 13.08
N SER A 374 20.35 -16.76 12.38
CA SER A 374 21.33 -17.36 11.46
C SER A 374 22.62 -17.81 12.14
N GLY A 375 22.89 -17.41 13.38
CA GLY A 375 24.12 -17.69 14.13
C GLY A 375 23.93 -18.58 15.35
N PRO A 376 25.02 -19.03 16.01
CA PRO A 376 24.98 -19.70 17.30
C PRO A 376 24.61 -18.72 18.42
N SER A 377 23.94 -19.21 19.46
CA SER A 377 23.40 -18.39 20.57
C SER A 377 24.43 -17.49 21.25
N THR A 378 25.71 -17.94 21.31
CA THR A 378 26.82 -17.17 21.89
C THR A 378 27.19 -15.91 21.10
N HIS A 379 26.67 -15.74 19.91
CA HIS A 379 26.90 -14.54 19.08
C HIS A 379 25.82 -13.46 19.28
N TYR A 380 24.92 -13.64 20.24
CA TYR A 380 23.85 -12.67 20.49
C TYR A 380 23.86 -12.22 21.96
N ASP A 381 23.56 -10.95 22.16
CA ASP A 381 23.26 -10.39 23.48
C ASP A 381 21.73 -10.38 23.66
N ILE A 382 21.24 -11.05 24.69
CA ILE A 382 19.81 -11.23 24.92
C ILE A 382 19.46 -10.58 26.25
N THR A 383 18.52 -9.64 26.20
CA THR A 383 18.03 -8.92 27.37
C THR A 383 16.50 -8.91 27.38
N LYS A 384 15.90 -8.81 28.58
CA LYS A 384 14.45 -8.65 28.74
C LYS A 384 14.14 -7.49 29.64
N ASN A 385 13.20 -6.68 29.18
CA ASN A 385 12.66 -5.56 29.95
C ASN A 385 11.14 -5.44 29.70
N ASP A 386 10.36 -5.38 30.77
CA ASP A 386 8.89 -5.21 30.73
C ASP A 386 8.16 -6.14 29.75
N GLY A 387 8.60 -7.40 29.67
CA GLY A 387 7.99 -8.41 28.81
C GLY A 387 8.47 -8.40 27.36
N VAL A 388 9.26 -7.42 26.94
CA VAL A 388 9.91 -7.34 25.63
C VAL A 388 11.30 -7.97 25.73
N VAL A 389 11.62 -8.90 24.83
CA VAL A 389 12.96 -9.50 24.73
C VAL A 389 13.70 -8.86 23.56
N THR A 390 14.87 -8.32 23.83
CA THR A 390 15.77 -7.77 22.79
C THR A 390 16.90 -8.74 22.53
N ILE A 391 17.10 -9.08 21.28
CA ILE A 391 18.11 -9.99 20.78
C ILE A 391 19.01 -9.20 19.80
N LYS A 392 20.21 -8.84 20.25
CA LYS A 392 21.17 -8.10 19.45
C LYS A 392 22.20 -9.06 18.88
N ASP A 393 22.30 -9.12 17.56
CA ASP A 393 23.41 -9.80 16.91
C ASP A 393 24.71 -9.01 17.13
N LEU A 394 25.76 -9.71 17.56
CA LEU A 394 27.10 -9.15 17.74
C LEU A 394 27.95 -9.20 16.46
N GLN A 395 27.39 -9.78 15.39
CA GLN A 395 27.96 -9.78 14.06
C GLN A 395 27.20 -8.81 13.17
N ASP A 396 27.90 -7.86 12.59
CA ASP A 396 27.33 -6.88 11.66
C ASP A 396 26.70 -7.56 10.42
N ASP A 397 25.66 -6.92 9.87
CA ASP A 397 24.99 -7.29 8.61
C ASP A 397 24.46 -8.73 8.54
N ARG A 398 24.16 -9.37 9.70
CA ARG A 398 23.62 -10.73 9.72
C ARG A 398 22.15 -10.78 10.11
N ASP A 399 21.80 -10.49 11.35
CA ASP A 399 20.42 -10.59 11.87
C ASP A 399 19.95 -9.32 12.61
N GLY A 400 20.76 -8.26 12.71
CA GLY A 400 20.40 -6.97 13.33
C GLY A 400 20.09 -7.04 14.82
N THR A 401 19.31 -6.08 15.30
CA THR A 401 18.77 -6.03 16.66
C THR A 401 17.25 -6.26 16.60
N ASN A 402 16.78 -7.35 17.19
CA ASN A 402 15.37 -7.71 17.12
C ASN A 402 14.70 -7.53 18.48
N THR A 403 13.52 -6.90 18.48
CA THR A 403 12.63 -6.86 19.63
C THR A 403 11.46 -7.81 19.44
N VAL A 404 11.20 -8.67 20.44
CA VAL A 404 10.13 -9.66 20.35
C VAL A 404 9.18 -9.58 21.52
N THR A 405 7.88 -9.66 21.23
CA THR A 405 6.79 -9.67 22.21
C THR A 405 5.85 -10.84 21.90
N GLY A 406 5.42 -11.60 22.93
CA GLY A 406 4.52 -12.75 22.71
C GLY A 406 5.13 -13.88 21.90
N ILE A 407 6.44 -14.05 21.94
CA ILE A 407 7.21 -15.13 21.31
C ILE A 407 7.71 -16.08 22.40
N GLU A 408 7.52 -17.38 22.24
CA GLU A 408 7.93 -18.38 23.23
C GLU A 408 9.37 -18.84 23.06
N ASN A 409 9.86 -18.94 21.80
CA ASN A 409 11.15 -19.57 21.53
C ASN A 409 12.03 -18.68 20.64
N LEU A 410 13.34 -18.73 20.93
CA LEU A 410 14.41 -18.17 20.11
C LEU A 410 15.25 -19.35 19.62
N LYS A 411 15.29 -19.57 18.30
CA LYS A 411 16.03 -20.67 17.69
C LYS A 411 17.30 -20.15 17.05
N PHE A 412 18.42 -20.64 17.54
CA PHE A 412 19.76 -20.42 17.01
C PHE A 412 20.27 -21.66 16.28
N THR A 413 21.40 -21.58 15.64
CA THR A 413 21.98 -22.74 14.92
C THR A 413 22.43 -23.86 15.85
N ASP A 414 22.72 -23.57 17.12
CA ASP A 414 23.24 -24.50 18.13
C ASP A 414 22.23 -24.83 19.25
N SER A 415 21.15 -24.06 19.39
CA SER A 415 20.23 -24.18 20.53
C SER A 415 18.87 -23.57 20.26
N VAL A 416 17.89 -23.93 21.12
CA VAL A 416 16.61 -23.26 21.25
C VAL A 416 16.46 -22.79 22.69
N LEU A 417 16.29 -21.48 22.87
CA LEU A 417 16.11 -20.86 24.18
C LEU A 417 14.66 -20.42 24.34
N LYS A 418 14.15 -20.37 25.57
CA LYS A 418 12.81 -19.87 25.86
C LYS A 418 12.91 -18.40 26.30
N THR A 419 12.03 -17.59 25.80
CA THR A 419 11.93 -16.17 26.22
C THR A 419 11.49 -16.01 27.68
N SER A 420 10.90 -17.05 28.28
CA SER A 420 10.58 -17.12 29.72
C SER A 420 11.80 -17.22 30.62
N ASP A 421 12.95 -17.63 30.09
CA ASP A 421 14.16 -17.88 30.87
C ASP A 421 14.94 -16.56 31.13
N TYR A 422 14.50 -15.49 30.52
CA TYR A 422 14.97 -14.13 30.69
C TYR A 422 13.88 -13.25 31.37
#